data_9ebcacae5d4309654156dd1775f11cd7
#
_entry.id   9ebcacae5d4309654156dd1775f11cd7
#
_cell.length_a   1.000
_cell.length_b   1.000
_cell.length_c   1.000
_cell.angle_alpha   90.00
_cell.angle_beta   90.00
_cell.angle_gamma   90.00
#
_symmetry.space_group_name_H-M   'P 1'
#
loop_
_entity.id
_entity.type
_entity.pdbx_description
1 polymer ?
#
loop_
_entity_poly.entity_id
_entity_poly.type
_entity_poly.pdbx_seq_one_letter_code
_entity_poly.pdbx_strand_id
1 'polypeptide(L)' 'MFARIALIGIGLIGSSISHAARRAGLAGEIVGSARTPATLETAMRLGLIEQGFITAAEAADGADLVILCTPV' A
#
# COMPACT_ATOMS: atom_id res chain seq x y z
N MET A 1 -9.77 11.91 6.24
CA MET A 1 -9.84 10.52 5.76
C MET A 1 -9.54 10.47 4.27
N PHE A 2 -8.84 9.45 3.84
CA PHE A 2 -8.49 9.27 2.43
C PHE A 2 -9.29 8.12 1.84
N ALA A 3 -9.85 8.34 0.65
CA ALA A 3 -10.59 7.27 -0.03
C ALA A 3 -9.63 6.15 -0.45
N ARG A 4 -8.45 6.50 -0.94
CA ARG A 4 -7.46 5.53 -1.38
C ARG A 4 -6.06 6.02 -1.02
N ILE A 5 -5.29 5.16 -0.33
CA ILE A 5 -3.88 5.39 -0.01
C ILE A 5 -3.04 4.40 -0.82
N ALA A 6 -1.99 4.90 -1.47
CA ALA A 6 -1.04 4.05 -2.19
C ALA A 6 0.28 3.97 -1.44
N LEU A 7 0.77 2.75 -1.21
CA LEU A 7 2.05 2.50 -0.57
C LEU A 7 3.04 2.05 -1.64
N ILE A 8 4.06 2.85 -1.87
CA ILE A 8 5.06 2.57 -2.90
C ILE A 8 6.23 1.84 -2.27
N GLY A 9 6.37 0.56 -2.62
CA GLY A 9 7.40 -0.28 -2.03
C GLY A 9 6.97 -0.83 -0.68
N ILE A 10 6.18 -1.90 -0.69
CA ILE A 10 5.72 -2.52 0.54
C ILE A 10 6.88 -3.24 1.24
N GLY A 11 7.04 -3.00 2.51
CA GLY A 11 8.02 -3.64 3.36
C GLY A 11 7.54 -3.51 4.79
N LEU A 12 8.46 -3.61 5.76
CA LEU A 12 8.09 -3.48 7.16
C LEU A 12 7.45 -2.12 7.47
N ILE A 13 8.00 -1.04 6.88
CA ILE A 13 7.46 0.30 7.08
C ILE A 13 6.06 0.41 6.47
N GLY A 14 5.89 -0.09 5.23
CA GLY A 14 4.59 -0.07 4.57
C GLY A 14 3.55 -0.87 5.33
N SER A 15 3.93 -2.02 5.88
CA SER A 15 3.02 -2.83 6.69
C SER A 15 2.58 -2.10 7.94
N SER A 16 3.51 -1.42 8.64
CA SER A 16 3.20 -0.64 9.83
C SER A 16 2.23 0.50 9.52
N ILE A 17 2.46 1.19 8.40
CA ILE A 17 1.59 2.29 7.97
C ILE A 17 0.19 1.77 7.64
N SER A 18 0.10 0.63 6.95
CA SER A 18 -1.18 0.03 6.62
C SER A 18 -1.98 -0.29 7.88
N HIS A 19 -1.35 -0.93 8.85
CA HIS A 19 -2.02 -1.24 10.12
C HIS A 19 -2.47 0.01 10.86
N ALA A 20 -1.61 1.02 10.92
CA ALA A 20 -1.93 2.26 11.60
C ALA A 20 -3.09 2.99 10.92
N ALA A 21 -3.09 3.06 9.59
CA ALA A 21 -4.15 3.73 8.85
C ALA A 21 -5.50 3.03 9.02
N ARG A 22 -5.50 1.71 9.01
CA ARG A 22 -6.73 0.95 9.20
C ARG A 22 -7.27 1.09 10.61
N ARG A 23 -6.37 1.02 11.61
CA ARG A 23 -6.75 1.17 13.01
C ARG A 23 -7.36 2.54 13.29
N ALA A 24 -6.82 3.58 12.66
CA ALA A 24 -7.30 4.94 12.81
C ALA A 24 -8.50 5.26 11.91
N GLY A 25 -8.89 4.37 11.02
CA GLY A 25 -9.99 4.62 10.09
C GLY A 25 -9.67 5.70 9.06
N LEU A 26 -8.40 5.85 8.69
CA LEU A 26 -7.97 6.92 7.79
C LEU A 26 -8.12 6.58 6.31
N ALA A 27 -8.27 5.31 5.96
CA ALA A 27 -8.32 4.90 4.57
C ALA A 27 -9.53 4.02 4.29
N GLY A 28 -10.20 4.30 3.18
CA GLY A 28 -11.23 3.41 2.66
C GLY A 28 -10.61 2.23 1.93
N GLU A 29 -9.54 2.47 1.18
CA GLU A 29 -8.83 1.44 0.44
C GLU A 29 -7.33 1.71 0.51
N ILE A 30 -6.53 0.65 0.63
CA ILE A 30 -5.07 0.75 0.58
C ILE A 30 -4.59 -0.13 -0.56
N VAL A 31 -3.82 0.45 -1.47
CA VAL A 31 -3.17 -0.27 -2.56
C VAL A 31 -1.67 -0.15 -2.39
N GLY A 32 -0.92 -1.00 -3.06
CA GLY A 32 0.52 -0.96 -2.91
C GLY A 32 1.26 -1.45 -4.14
N SER A 33 2.53 -1.12 -4.23
CA SER A 33 3.42 -1.63 -5.25
C SER A 33 4.60 -2.34 -4.63
N ALA A 34 5.13 -3.33 -5.34
CA ALA A 34 6.33 -4.06 -4.95
C ALA A 34 6.98 -4.61 -6.20
N ARG A 35 8.27 -4.93 -6.10
CA ARG A 35 9.03 -5.44 -7.24
C ARG A 35 8.64 -6.85 -7.64
N THR A 36 8.17 -7.65 -6.70
CA THR A 36 7.86 -9.05 -6.97
C THR A 36 6.39 -9.35 -6.72
N PRO A 37 5.78 -10.18 -7.58
CA PRO A 37 4.39 -10.60 -7.36
C PRO A 37 4.20 -11.34 -6.04
N ALA A 38 5.21 -12.08 -5.58
CA ALA A 38 5.11 -12.84 -4.33
C ALA A 38 4.90 -11.92 -3.13
N THR A 39 5.58 -10.77 -3.10
CA THR A 39 5.41 -9.77 -2.03
C THR A 39 3.99 -9.21 -2.04
N LEU A 40 3.48 -8.90 -3.22
CA LEU A 40 2.12 -8.38 -3.37
C LEU A 40 1.07 -9.40 -2.93
N GLU A 41 1.26 -10.64 -3.33
CA GLU A 41 0.33 -11.72 -2.95
C GLU A 41 0.29 -11.90 -1.43
N THR A 42 1.45 -11.89 -0.79
CA THR A 42 1.54 -12.00 0.65
C THR A 42 0.85 -10.82 1.34
N ALA A 43 1.08 -9.61 0.84
CA ALA A 43 0.47 -8.41 1.41
C ALA A 43 -1.06 -8.45 1.28
N MET A 44 -1.57 -8.90 0.15
CA MET A 44 -3.01 -9.02 -0.05
C MET A 44 -3.61 -10.10 0.87
N ARG A 45 -2.92 -11.23 0.99
CA ARG A 45 -3.37 -12.33 1.85
C ARG A 45 -3.43 -11.91 3.33
N LEU A 46 -2.47 -11.10 3.77
CA LEU A 46 -2.42 -10.60 5.14
C LEU A 46 -3.38 -9.43 5.40
N GLY A 47 -4.10 -8.98 4.37
CA GLY A 47 -5.03 -7.87 4.52
C GLY A 47 -4.38 -6.51 4.60
N LEU A 48 -3.12 -6.37 4.19
CA LEU A 48 -2.40 -5.11 4.23
C LEU A 48 -2.81 -4.17 3.10
N ILE A 49 -3.12 -4.74 1.95
CA ILE A 49 -3.55 -3.98 0.77
C ILE A 49 -4.72 -4.70 0.11
N GLU A 50 -5.61 -3.96 -0.57
CA GLU A 50 -6.71 -4.52 -1.36
C GLU A 50 -6.26 -4.89 -2.76
N GLN A 51 -5.34 -4.12 -3.34
CA GLN A 51 -4.80 -4.38 -4.68
C GLN A 51 -3.30 -4.14 -4.69
N GLY A 52 -2.59 -4.92 -5.50
CA GLY A 52 -1.16 -4.80 -5.68
C GLY A 52 -0.80 -4.53 -7.12
N PHE A 53 0.25 -3.74 -7.32
CA PHE A 53 0.74 -3.36 -8.64
C PHE A 53 2.26 -3.52 -8.69
N ILE A 54 2.77 -3.86 -9.88
CA ILE A 54 4.22 -4.00 -10.07
C ILE A 54 4.89 -2.63 -10.20
N THR A 55 4.19 -1.64 -10.74
CA THR A 55 4.76 -0.30 -10.91
C THR A 55 4.16 0.69 -9.94
N ALA A 56 4.99 1.67 -9.53
CA ALA A 56 4.55 2.75 -8.66
C ALA A 56 3.48 3.61 -9.34
N ALA A 57 3.62 3.84 -10.64
CA ALA A 57 2.69 4.66 -11.39
C ALA A 57 1.27 4.07 -11.35
N GLU A 58 1.16 2.76 -11.52
CA GLU A 58 -0.14 2.10 -11.45
C GLU A 58 -0.74 2.18 -10.04
N ALA A 59 0.09 1.97 -9.01
CA ALA A 59 -0.37 2.04 -7.64
C ALA A 59 -0.84 3.45 -7.27
N ALA A 60 -0.15 4.47 -7.75
CA ALA A 60 -0.47 5.86 -7.43
C ALA A 60 -1.68 6.39 -8.19
N ASP A 61 -2.08 5.73 -9.28
CA ASP A 61 -3.20 6.20 -10.09
C ASP A 61 -4.49 6.19 -9.27
N GLY A 62 -5.13 7.35 -9.19
CA GLY A 62 -6.37 7.51 -8.44
C GLY A 62 -6.20 7.57 -6.92
N ALA A 63 -4.97 7.59 -6.41
CA ALA A 63 -4.74 7.66 -4.97
C ALA A 63 -4.86 9.11 -4.46
N ASP A 64 -5.46 9.28 -3.30
CA ASP A 64 -5.54 10.58 -2.62
C ASP A 64 -4.25 10.88 -1.87
N LEU A 65 -3.54 9.85 -1.44
CA LEU A 65 -2.30 9.98 -0.70
C LEU A 65 -1.35 8.89 -1.17
N VAL A 66 -0.12 9.27 -1.47
CA VAL A 66 0.94 8.34 -1.88
C VAL A 66 2.05 8.41 -0.84
N ILE A 67 2.41 7.25 -0.29
CA ILE A 67 3.46 7.15 0.71
C ILE A 67 4.60 6.31 0.15
N LEU A 68 5.79 6.89 0.14
CA LEU A 68 7.00 6.20 -0.31
C LEU A 68 7.58 5.41 0.85
N CYS A 69 7.57 4.09 0.72
CA CYS A 69 8.05 3.18 1.76
C CYS A 69 9.38 2.52 1.39
N THR A 70 9.95 2.89 0.26
CA THR A 70 11.23 2.34 -0.19
C THR A 70 12.39 2.98 0.54
N PRO A 71 13.48 2.23 0.81
CA PRO A 71 14.71 2.84 1.33
C PRO A 71 15.27 3.85 0.34
N VAL A 72 15.83 4.89 0.88
CA VAL A 72 16.45 5.93 0.06
C VAL A 72 17.84 5.49 -0.37
#